data_9b40e64c541d1ed1b5c69bb8d46195d6
#
_entry.id   9b40e64c541d1ed1b5c69bb8d46195d6
#
_cell.length_a   1.000
_cell.length_b   1.000
_cell.length_c   1.000
_cell.angle_alpha   90.00
_cell.angle_beta   90.00
_cell.angle_gamma   90.00
#
_symmetry.space_group_name_H-M   'P 1'
#
loop_
_entity.id
_entity.type
_entity.pdbx_description
1 polymer ?
#
loop_
_entity_poly.entity_id
_entity_poly.type
_entity_poly.pdbx_seq_one_letter_code
_entity_poly.pdbx_strand_id
1 'polypeptide(L)'
;MTQNQKPQEQGLSAAAPLGFDAQAIPIYEVCADQPIVAAQHLHPANLKSRFLNPPAWQPEITDENRQVIAAGIIQNRQAAGKITQAAVLIPLVLKSDGLSVLLTQRTDHLHDHAGQISFPGGRMDPGDSSPNDTALRESEEEIGLDRQGVEIIGHLPQYLTVSGYSVTPVVGLVKPQAEYALDAFEVADVF
;
A
#
# COMPACT_ATOMS: atom_id res chain seq x y z
N MET A 1 -29.16 59.67 12.38
CA MET A 1 -28.32 59.15 11.33
C MET A 1 -27.38 58.11 11.98
N THR A 2 -27.76 56.87 11.96
CA THR A 2 -27.04 55.77 12.60
C THR A 2 -26.37 54.97 11.49
N GLN A 3 -25.02 55.00 11.44
CA GLN A 3 -24.24 54.25 10.45
C GLN A 3 -24.14 52.82 10.92
N ASN A 4 -24.61 51.91 10.08
CA ASN A 4 -24.55 50.47 10.23
C ASN A 4 -23.18 49.98 9.70
N GLN A 5 -22.26 49.63 10.59
CA GLN A 5 -20.99 48.98 10.21
C GLN A 5 -21.23 47.50 10.05
N LYS A 6 -20.97 46.98 8.83
CA LYS A 6 -20.88 45.54 8.54
C LYS A 6 -19.67 44.93 9.26
N PRO A 7 -19.79 43.70 9.80
CA PRO A 7 -18.64 42.96 10.31
C PRO A 7 -17.73 42.55 9.15
N GLN A 8 -16.43 42.78 9.30
CA GLN A 8 -15.41 42.22 8.42
C GLN A 8 -15.32 40.71 8.64
N GLU A 9 -15.54 39.95 7.60
CA GLU A 9 -15.20 38.55 7.55
C GLU A 9 -13.67 38.42 7.61
N GLN A 10 -13.16 37.92 8.74
CA GLN A 10 -11.79 37.49 8.85
C GLN A 10 -11.66 36.17 8.06
N GLY A 11 -10.97 36.24 6.92
CA GLY A 11 -10.62 35.09 6.11
C GLY A 11 -9.85 34.09 6.95
N LEU A 12 -10.41 32.91 7.12
CA LEU A 12 -9.69 31.72 7.61
C LEU A 12 -8.56 31.44 6.62
N SER A 13 -7.34 31.74 7.02
CA SER A 13 -6.14 31.27 6.34
C SER A 13 -6.20 29.74 6.31
N ALA A 14 -6.28 29.17 5.12
CA ALA A 14 -6.13 27.73 4.94
C ALA A 14 -4.76 27.33 5.51
N ALA A 15 -4.77 26.55 6.59
CA ALA A 15 -3.55 25.96 7.10
C ALA A 15 -2.93 25.12 5.98
N ALA A 16 -1.64 25.33 5.70
CA ALA A 16 -0.89 24.49 4.79
C ALA A 16 -1.06 23.03 5.23
N PRO A 17 -1.18 22.07 4.30
CA PRO A 17 -1.24 20.66 4.67
C PRO A 17 -0.01 20.34 5.50
N LEU A 18 -0.21 19.77 6.69
CA LEU A 18 0.87 19.26 7.52
C LEU A 18 1.58 18.18 6.71
N GLY A 19 2.77 18.47 6.22
CA GLY A 19 3.60 17.50 5.52
C GLY A 19 3.78 16.28 6.43
N PHE A 20 3.55 15.08 5.90
CA PHE A 20 3.83 13.84 6.62
C PHE A 20 5.35 13.68 6.74
N ASP A 21 5.86 13.72 7.96
CA ASP A 21 7.26 13.40 8.27
C ASP A 21 7.32 12.06 8.99
N ALA A 22 7.71 11.02 8.26
CA ALA A 22 7.82 9.66 8.81
C ALA A 22 8.86 9.57 9.94
N GLN A 23 9.89 10.42 9.93
CA GLN A 23 10.94 10.43 10.96
C GLN A 23 10.50 11.13 12.26
N ALA A 24 9.49 12.00 12.15
CA ALA A 24 8.91 12.67 13.30
C ALA A 24 7.89 11.82 14.06
N ILE A 25 7.50 10.65 13.54
CA ILE A 25 6.56 9.76 14.21
C ILE A 25 7.27 9.04 15.35
N PRO A 26 6.78 9.20 16.60
CA PRO A 26 7.39 8.50 17.73
C PRO A 26 7.17 6.99 17.61
N ILE A 27 8.21 6.23 17.94
CA ILE A 27 8.12 4.79 18.07
C ILE A 27 7.37 4.48 19.38
N TYR A 28 6.14 4.00 19.27
CA TYR A 28 5.31 3.68 20.45
C TYR A 28 5.60 2.30 21.01
N GLU A 29 6.02 1.36 20.16
CA GLU A 29 6.29 0.00 20.55
C GLU A 29 7.47 -0.55 19.73
N VAL A 30 8.37 -1.20 20.41
CA VAL A 30 9.46 -1.98 19.79
C VAL A 30 9.16 -3.43 20.12
N CYS A 31 8.79 -4.23 19.12
CA CYS A 31 8.49 -5.66 19.28
C CYS A 31 9.75 -6.49 19.58
N ALA A 32 10.64 -6.00 20.45
CA ALA A 32 11.90 -6.65 20.80
C ALA A 32 11.70 -8.00 21.50
N ASP A 33 10.55 -8.21 22.12
CA ASP A 33 10.20 -9.45 22.83
C ASP A 33 9.52 -10.49 21.91
N GLN A 34 9.24 -10.12 20.66
CA GLN A 34 8.64 -11.07 19.72
C GLN A 34 9.71 -12.07 19.24
N PRO A 35 9.35 -13.35 19.12
CA PRO A 35 10.29 -14.35 18.64
C PRO A 35 10.72 -14.03 17.20
N ILE A 36 12.02 -14.03 16.98
CA ILE A 36 12.58 -13.83 15.64
C ILE A 36 12.10 -14.95 14.73
N VAL A 37 11.59 -14.57 13.55
CA VAL A 37 11.25 -15.54 12.51
C VAL A 37 12.54 -16.24 12.05
N ALA A 38 12.63 -17.56 12.25
CA ALA A 38 13.83 -18.30 11.88
C ALA A 38 14.09 -18.17 10.36
N ALA A 39 15.35 -17.92 9.97
CA ALA A 39 15.74 -17.67 8.59
C ALA A 39 15.27 -18.76 7.60
N GLN A 40 15.19 -20.02 8.06
CA GLN A 40 14.65 -21.12 7.24
C GLN A 40 13.21 -20.86 6.75
N HIS A 41 12.37 -20.15 7.53
CA HIS A 41 11.00 -19.84 7.15
C HIS A 41 10.93 -18.74 6.08
N LEU A 42 11.99 -17.94 5.96
CA LEU A 42 12.12 -16.89 4.95
C LEU A 42 12.76 -17.42 3.64
N HIS A 43 13.15 -18.70 3.59
CA HIS A 43 13.66 -19.28 2.36
C HIS A 43 12.56 -19.34 1.29
N PRO A 44 12.85 -18.94 0.01
CA PRO A 44 11.85 -18.88 -1.06
C PRO A 44 11.00 -20.13 -1.23
N ALA A 45 11.61 -21.33 -1.14
CA ALA A 45 10.88 -22.59 -1.25
C ALA A 45 9.86 -22.78 -0.13
N ASN A 46 10.19 -22.36 1.09
CA ASN A 46 9.28 -22.48 2.24
C ASN A 46 8.14 -21.46 2.15
N LEU A 47 8.41 -20.23 1.65
CA LEU A 47 7.38 -19.25 1.37
C LEU A 47 6.40 -19.76 0.32
N LYS A 48 6.88 -20.27 -0.82
CA LYS A 48 6.04 -20.89 -1.85
C LYS A 48 5.14 -21.98 -1.27
N SER A 49 5.70 -22.89 -0.46
CA SER A 49 4.94 -23.96 0.17
C SER A 49 3.82 -23.43 1.09
N ARG A 50 4.06 -22.31 1.81
CA ARG A 50 3.07 -21.70 2.68
C ARG A 50 1.94 -21.04 1.88
N PHE A 51 2.23 -20.42 0.74
CA PHE A 51 1.21 -19.85 -0.15
C PHE A 51 0.37 -20.88 -0.88
N LEU A 52 0.91 -22.09 -1.10
CA LEU A 52 0.12 -23.22 -1.62
C LEU A 52 -0.89 -23.77 -0.60
N ASN A 53 -0.56 -23.67 0.69
CA ASN A 53 -1.42 -24.12 1.79
C ASN A 53 -1.46 -23.04 2.88
N PRO A 54 -2.12 -21.89 2.62
CA PRO A 54 -2.15 -20.79 3.56
C PRO A 54 -2.92 -21.21 4.83
N PRO A 55 -2.42 -20.81 6.02
CA PRO A 55 -3.18 -21.01 7.25
C PRO A 55 -4.47 -20.17 7.19
N ALA A 56 -5.50 -20.62 7.90
CA ALA A 56 -6.68 -19.81 8.10
C ALA A 56 -6.25 -18.49 8.78
N TRP A 57 -6.47 -17.38 8.10
CA TRP A 57 -6.12 -16.06 8.60
C TRP A 57 -7.38 -15.31 9.02
N GLN A 58 -7.33 -14.72 10.21
CA GLN A 58 -8.32 -13.76 10.67
C GLN A 58 -7.59 -12.44 10.93
N PRO A 59 -8.09 -11.30 10.41
CA PRO A 59 -7.49 -10.01 10.69
C PRO A 59 -7.53 -9.74 12.20
N GLU A 60 -6.40 -9.38 12.78
CA GLU A 60 -6.35 -8.82 14.13
C GLU A 60 -6.92 -7.41 14.11
N ILE A 61 -8.23 -7.29 14.12
CA ILE A 61 -8.87 -6.01 14.33
C ILE A 61 -9.15 -5.88 15.83
N THR A 62 -8.27 -5.21 16.51
CA THR A 62 -8.31 -5.04 17.97
C THR A 62 -9.32 -4.00 18.44
N ASP A 63 -9.86 -3.18 17.54
CA ASP A 63 -10.84 -2.14 17.86
C ASP A 63 -12.22 -2.48 17.26
N GLU A 64 -13.09 -3.03 18.09
CA GLU A 64 -14.46 -3.42 17.73
C GLU A 64 -15.28 -2.24 17.16
N ASN A 65 -15.05 -1.02 17.65
CA ASN A 65 -15.77 0.16 17.15
C ASN A 65 -15.32 0.51 15.73
N ARG A 66 -14.03 0.39 15.42
CA ARG A 66 -13.53 0.57 14.06
C ARG A 66 -14.05 -0.49 13.10
N GLN A 67 -14.22 -1.74 13.57
CA GLN A 67 -14.82 -2.81 12.79
C GLN A 67 -16.25 -2.49 12.38
N VAL A 68 -17.08 -2.04 13.32
CA VAL A 68 -18.49 -1.72 13.06
C VAL A 68 -18.62 -0.53 12.11
N ILE A 69 -17.83 0.52 12.33
CA ILE A 69 -17.84 1.71 11.47
C ILE A 69 -17.32 1.35 10.06
N ALA A 70 -16.23 0.61 9.97
CA ALA A 70 -15.68 0.17 8.69
C ALA A 70 -16.66 -0.73 7.94
N ALA A 71 -17.28 -1.71 8.60
CA ALA A 71 -18.27 -2.60 8.00
C ALA A 71 -19.49 -1.82 7.46
N GLY A 72 -19.98 -0.82 8.19
CA GLY A 72 -21.07 0.04 7.75
C GLY A 72 -20.71 0.87 6.51
N ILE A 73 -19.53 1.46 6.48
CA ILE A 73 -19.03 2.23 5.32
C ILE A 73 -18.89 1.30 4.11
N ILE A 74 -18.33 0.12 4.31
CA ILE A 74 -18.11 -0.89 3.28
C ILE A 74 -19.43 -1.34 2.69
N GLN A 75 -20.41 -1.74 3.53
CA GLN A 75 -21.73 -2.17 3.07
C GLN A 75 -22.45 -1.09 2.26
N ASN A 76 -22.39 0.17 2.71
CA ASN A 76 -22.99 1.29 1.98
C ASN A 76 -22.31 1.53 0.63
N ARG A 77 -21.00 1.39 0.53
CA ARG A 77 -20.27 1.54 -0.74
C ARG A 77 -20.47 0.36 -1.68
N GLN A 78 -20.52 -0.86 -1.16
CA GLN A 78 -20.87 -2.05 -1.94
C GLN A 78 -22.28 -1.93 -2.53
N ALA A 79 -23.26 -1.55 -1.72
CA ALA A 79 -24.63 -1.33 -2.16
C ALA A 79 -24.75 -0.21 -3.20
N ALA A 80 -23.86 0.80 -3.15
CA ALA A 80 -23.80 1.89 -4.12
C ALA A 80 -22.95 1.56 -5.37
N GLY A 81 -22.35 0.38 -5.48
CA GLY A 81 -21.44 0.02 -6.58
C GLY A 81 -20.15 0.88 -6.64
N LYS A 82 -19.73 1.42 -5.50
CA LYS A 82 -18.64 2.39 -5.40
C LYS A 82 -17.33 1.78 -4.86
N ILE A 83 -17.12 0.48 -5.06
CA ILE A 83 -15.85 -0.16 -4.70
C ILE A 83 -14.99 -0.29 -5.95
N THR A 84 -13.81 0.31 -5.88
CA THR A 84 -12.81 0.22 -6.94
C THR A 84 -11.86 -0.95 -6.65
N GLN A 85 -11.66 -1.83 -7.62
CA GLN A 85 -10.67 -2.89 -7.52
C GLN A 85 -9.27 -2.31 -7.70
N ALA A 86 -8.34 -2.79 -6.90
CA ALA A 86 -6.93 -2.41 -6.96
C ALA A 86 -6.05 -3.60 -6.59
N ALA A 87 -4.79 -3.56 -6.99
CA ALA A 87 -3.80 -4.53 -6.57
C ALA A 87 -2.46 -3.86 -6.31
N VAL A 88 -1.72 -4.38 -5.35
CA VAL A 88 -0.35 -3.96 -5.06
C VAL A 88 0.57 -5.17 -5.14
N LEU A 89 1.80 -4.97 -5.59
CA LEU A 89 2.83 -6.00 -5.53
C LEU A 89 3.55 -5.88 -4.18
N ILE A 90 3.71 -7.00 -3.49
CA ILE A 90 4.64 -7.15 -2.36
C ILE A 90 5.90 -7.82 -2.92
N PRO A 91 6.89 -7.03 -3.36
CA PRO A 91 8.06 -7.58 -4.05
C PRO A 91 9.09 -8.05 -3.01
N LEU A 92 9.37 -9.33 -3.03
CA LEU A 92 10.41 -9.98 -2.23
C LEU A 92 11.65 -10.18 -3.12
N VAL A 93 12.60 -9.26 -3.04
CA VAL A 93 13.80 -9.25 -3.86
C VAL A 93 14.78 -10.30 -3.36
N LEU A 94 15.21 -11.18 -4.26
CA LEU A 94 16.16 -12.26 -4.00
C LEU A 94 17.59 -11.72 -3.94
N LYS A 95 18.11 -11.42 -2.76
CA LYS A 95 19.50 -10.99 -2.57
C LYS A 95 20.40 -12.16 -2.17
N SER A 96 21.73 -11.98 -2.29
CA SER A 96 22.71 -13.01 -1.91
C SER A 96 22.71 -13.37 -0.42
N ASP A 97 22.25 -12.44 0.41
CA ASP A 97 22.19 -12.55 1.87
C ASP A 97 20.77 -12.83 2.40
N GLY A 98 19.76 -12.94 1.51
CA GLY A 98 18.40 -13.26 1.88
C GLY A 98 17.35 -12.56 1.03
N LEU A 99 16.17 -12.32 1.61
CA LEU A 99 15.08 -11.58 0.98
C LEU A 99 15.03 -10.16 1.52
N SER A 100 14.81 -9.21 0.63
CA SER A 100 14.45 -7.84 0.99
C SER A 100 13.07 -7.50 0.45
N VAL A 101 12.30 -6.75 1.20
CA VAL A 101 11.05 -6.16 0.72
C VAL A 101 11.40 -4.87 0.00
N LEU A 102 10.86 -4.67 -1.20
CA LEU A 102 10.98 -3.40 -1.91
C LEU A 102 9.77 -2.54 -1.62
N LEU A 103 10.01 -1.27 -1.32
CA LEU A 103 8.99 -0.26 -1.06
C LEU A 103 9.23 0.96 -1.94
N THR A 104 8.17 1.72 -2.19
CA THR A 104 8.21 2.99 -2.90
C THR A 104 7.87 4.13 -1.96
N GLN A 105 8.42 5.32 -2.20
CA GLN A 105 7.97 6.56 -1.59
C GLN A 105 7.24 7.39 -2.65
N ARG A 106 6.01 7.79 -2.35
CA ARG A 106 5.23 8.66 -3.23
C ARG A 106 5.78 10.07 -3.22
N THR A 107 5.64 10.78 -4.34
CA THR A 107 6.08 12.18 -4.44
C THR A 107 5.23 13.11 -3.57
N ASP A 108 5.82 14.20 -3.09
CA ASP A 108 5.18 15.17 -2.18
C ASP A 108 4.11 16.04 -2.86
N HIS A 109 4.12 16.11 -4.19
CA HIS A 109 3.17 16.95 -4.93
C HIS A 109 1.85 16.24 -5.30
N LEU A 110 1.71 14.96 -5.00
CA LEU A 110 0.48 14.22 -5.23
C LEU A 110 -0.63 14.72 -4.30
N HIS A 111 -1.86 14.75 -4.81
CA HIS A 111 -3.01 15.18 -4.01
C HIS A 111 -3.34 14.17 -2.90
N ASP A 112 -3.22 12.88 -3.19
CA ASP A 112 -3.55 11.81 -2.26
C ASP A 112 -2.28 11.06 -1.84
N HIS A 113 -2.12 10.86 -0.52
CA HIS A 113 -1.04 10.06 0.05
C HIS A 113 0.38 10.56 -0.27
N ALA A 114 0.57 11.88 -0.41
CA ALA A 114 1.87 12.50 -0.68
C ALA A 114 2.92 12.09 0.35
N GLY A 115 4.13 11.76 -0.10
CA GLY A 115 5.26 11.36 0.74
C GLY A 115 5.13 10.03 1.46
N GLN A 116 4.01 9.31 1.32
CA GLN A 116 3.81 8.02 1.99
C GLN A 116 4.64 6.90 1.36
N ILE A 117 5.06 5.99 2.22
CA ILE A 117 5.67 4.72 1.83
C ILE A 117 4.56 3.72 1.49
N SER A 118 4.70 3.03 0.37
CA SER A 118 3.73 2.06 -0.12
C SER A 118 4.40 0.91 -0.85
N PHE A 119 3.63 -0.13 -1.10
CA PHE A 119 3.97 -1.09 -2.16
C PHE A 119 3.60 -0.49 -3.52
N PRO A 120 4.36 -0.79 -4.59
CA PRO A 120 3.98 -0.40 -5.94
C PRO A 120 2.66 -1.07 -6.33
N GLY A 121 1.79 -0.32 -7.00
CA GLY A 121 0.49 -0.81 -7.41
C GLY A 121 -0.57 0.27 -7.50
N GLY A 122 -1.73 -0.09 -8.04
CA GLY A 122 -2.78 0.86 -8.29
C GLY A 122 -4.12 0.25 -8.63
N ARG A 123 -4.92 1.02 -9.36
CA ARG A 123 -6.28 0.64 -9.76
C ARG A 123 -6.24 -0.40 -10.87
N MET A 124 -7.15 -1.35 -10.81
CA MET A 124 -7.38 -2.31 -11.88
C MET A 124 -7.97 -1.61 -13.11
N ASP A 125 -7.28 -1.69 -14.23
CA ASP A 125 -7.74 -1.19 -15.50
C ASP A 125 -8.61 -2.20 -16.25
N PRO A 126 -9.50 -1.76 -17.17
CA PRO A 126 -10.33 -2.67 -17.97
C PRO A 126 -9.53 -3.67 -18.83
N GLY A 127 -8.26 -3.38 -19.08
CA GLY A 127 -7.36 -4.27 -19.83
C GLY A 127 -6.68 -5.33 -18.99
N ASP A 128 -6.71 -5.19 -17.66
CA ASP A 128 -6.08 -6.14 -16.75
C ASP A 128 -6.95 -7.41 -16.63
N SER A 129 -6.37 -8.57 -16.86
CA SER A 129 -7.09 -9.85 -16.79
C SER A 129 -7.21 -10.38 -15.35
N SER A 130 -6.40 -9.85 -14.43
CA SER A 130 -6.33 -10.32 -13.05
C SER A 130 -5.66 -9.27 -12.14
N PRO A 131 -5.81 -9.40 -10.80
CA PRO A 131 -5.02 -8.60 -9.85
C PRO A 131 -3.50 -8.74 -10.04
N ASN A 132 -3.03 -9.90 -10.54
CA ASN A 132 -1.61 -10.08 -10.85
C ASN A 132 -1.17 -9.15 -11.98
N ASP A 133 -1.98 -9.06 -13.04
CA ASP A 133 -1.68 -8.17 -14.16
C ASP A 133 -1.65 -6.72 -13.73
N THR A 134 -2.62 -6.29 -12.92
CA THR A 134 -2.65 -4.94 -12.34
C THR A 134 -1.38 -4.66 -11.54
N ALA A 135 -1.03 -5.53 -10.58
CA ALA A 135 0.13 -5.33 -9.72
C ALA A 135 1.45 -5.28 -10.51
N LEU A 136 1.58 -6.11 -11.54
CA LEU A 136 2.76 -6.14 -12.39
C LEU A 136 2.81 -4.93 -13.34
N ARG A 137 1.68 -4.52 -13.94
CA ARG A 137 1.59 -3.34 -14.81
C ARG A 137 1.97 -2.08 -14.06
N GLU A 138 1.34 -1.85 -12.92
CA GLU A 138 1.60 -0.68 -12.09
C GLU A 138 3.07 -0.64 -11.62
N SER A 139 3.62 -1.80 -11.18
CA SER A 139 5.03 -1.87 -10.79
C SER A 139 6.00 -1.58 -11.95
N GLU A 140 5.65 -1.99 -13.17
CA GLU A 140 6.43 -1.65 -14.37
C GLU A 140 6.34 -0.16 -14.68
N GLU A 141 5.13 0.43 -14.60
CA GLU A 141 4.87 1.85 -14.86
C GLU A 141 5.52 2.74 -13.81
N GLU A 142 5.35 2.43 -12.52
CA GLU A 142 5.84 3.25 -11.41
C GLU A 142 7.36 3.19 -11.23
N ILE A 143 7.96 2.00 -11.37
CA ILE A 143 9.37 1.78 -11.01
C ILE A 143 10.21 1.06 -12.07
N GLY A 144 9.65 0.78 -13.25
CA GLY A 144 10.36 0.06 -14.32
C GLY A 144 10.72 -1.39 -13.94
N LEU A 145 9.88 -2.04 -13.14
CA LEU A 145 10.10 -3.43 -12.74
C LEU A 145 9.96 -4.37 -13.93
N ASP A 146 10.97 -5.20 -14.20
CA ASP A 146 10.88 -6.24 -15.23
C ASP A 146 9.91 -7.37 -14.79
N ARG A 147 8.74 -7.42 -15.42
CA ARG A 147 7.71 -8.43 -15.15
C ARG A 147 8.23 -9.87 -15.32
N GLN A 148 9.17 -10.10 -16.24
CA GLN A 148 9.74 -11.44 -16.47
C GLN A 148 10.66 -11.87 -15.34
N GLY A 149 11.13 -10.90 -14.54
CA GLY A 149 11.90 -11.14 -13.33
C GLY A 149 11.05 -11.47 -12.11
N VAL A 150 9.71 -11.46 -12.20
CA VAL A 150 8.80 -11.65 -11.06
C VAL A 150 8.13 -13.03 -11.15
N GLU A 151 8.26 -13.81 -10.09
CA GLU A 151 7.50 -15.04 -9.88
C GLU A 151 6.42 -14.81 -8.83
N ILE A 152 5.15 -14.76 -9.24
CA ILE A 152 4.04 -14.65 -8.29
C ILE A 152 3.92 -15.97 -7.50
N ILE A 153 3.92 -15.86 -6.17
CA ILE A 153 3.83 -17.02 -5.27
C ILE A 153 2.50 -17.12 -4.54
N GLY A 154 1.68 -16.05 -4.56
CA GLY A 154 0.34 -16.06 -3.97
C GLY A 154 -0.18 -14.67 -3.65
N HIS A 155 -1.23 -14.65 -2.85
CA HIS A 155 -1.92 -13.43 -2.43
C HIS A 155 -2.11 -13.42 -0.92
N LEU A 156 -2.11 -12.23 -0.33
CA LEU A 156 -2.67 -12.04 1.00
C LEU A 156 -4.17 -11.74 0.88
N PRO A 157 -4.93 -11.85 1.97
CA PRO A 157 -6.34 -11.50 1.98
C PRO A 157 -6.58 -10.08 1.50
N GLN A 158 -7.69 -9.90 0.76
CA GLN A 158 -8.08 -8.57 0.29
C GLN A 158 -8.26 -7.60 1.45
N TYR A 159 -7.77 -6.40 1.27
CA TYR A 159 -7.92 -5.30 2.21
C TYR A 159 -8.86 -4.24 1.63
N LEU A 160 -9.87 -3.87 2.41
CA LEU A 160 -10.84 -2.86 2.02
C LEU A 160 -10.51 -1.53 2.69
N THR A 161 -10.14 -0.53 1.90
CA THR A 161 -9.77 0.79 2.41
C THR A 161 -11.01 1.63 2.73
N VAL A 162 -10.86 2.58 3.66
CA VAL A 162 -11.90 3.57 3.97
C VAL A 162 -12.21 4.44 2.74
N SER A 163 -11.24 4.66 1.85
CA SER A 163 -11.41 5.39 0.60
C SER A 163 -12.23 4.64 -0.47
N GLY A 164 -12.51 3.33 -0.26
CA GLY A 164 -13.40 2.54 -1.14
C GLY A 164 -12.65 1.71 -2.17
N TYR A 165 -11.40 1.38 -1.91
CA TYR A 165 -10.65 0.42 -2.71
C TYR A 165 -10.70 -0.97 -2.07
N SER A 166 -10.93 -1.99 -2.89
CA SER A 166 -10.66 -3.38 -2.54
C SER A 166 -9.30 -3.74 -3.11
N VAL A 167 -8.30 -3.76 -2.24
CA VAL A 167 -6.90 -3.98 -2.61
C VAL A 167 -6.56 -5.46 -2.47
N THR A 168 -6.04 -6.06 -3.53
CA THR A 168 -5.48 -7.42 -3.51
C THR A 168 -3.95 -7.33 -3.39
N PRO A 169 -3.35 -7.73 -2.26
CA PRO A 169 -1.90 -7.80 -2.13
C PRO A 169 -1.38 -9.05 -2.85
N VAL A 170 -0.57 -8.85 -3.87
CA VAL A 170 0.07 -9.89 -4.69
C VAL A 170 1.50 -10.07 -4.23
N VAL A 171 1.90 -11.27 -3.86
CA VAL A 171 3.26 -11.54 -3.37
C VAL A 171 4.09 -12.17 -4.49
N GLY A 172 5.23 -11.52 -4.80
CA GLY A 172 6.13 -11.95 -5.86
C GLY A 172 7.58 -12.08 -5.40
N LEU A 173 8.25 -13.16 -5.80
CA LEU A 173 9.70 -13.26 -5.73
C LEU A 173 10.30 -12.53 -6.93
N VAL A 174 11.18 -11.58 -6.67
CA VAL A 174 11.73 -10.68 -7.68
C VAL A 174 13.22 -10.92 -7.85
N LYS A 175 13.67 -11.11 -9.09
CA LYS A 175 15.10 -11.13 -9.40
C LYS A 175 15.67 -9.72 -9.19
N PRO A 176 16.86 -9.59 -8.60
CA PRO A 176 17.49 -8.28 -8.44
C PRO A 176 17.66 -7.58 -9.80
N GLN A 177 17.31 -6.30 -9.86
CA GLN A 177 17.63 -5.40 -10.98
C GLN A 177 18.79 -4.50 -10.58
N ALA A 178 19.59 -4.11 -11.57
CA ALA A 178 20.70 -3.20 -11.34
C ALA A 178 20.21 -1.76 -11.11
N GLU A 179 19.13 -1.37 -11.80
CA GLU A 179 18.56 -0.03 -11.74
C GLU A 179 17.02 -0.11 -11.87
N TYR A 180 16.33 0.81 -11.24
CA TYR A 180 14.89 1.03 -11.37
C TYR A 180 14.65 2.34 -12.15
N ALA A 181 13.70 2.35 -13.07
CA ALA A 181 13.29 3.52 -13.83
C ALA A 181 12.02 4.11 -13.20
N LEU A 182 12.19 5.10 -12.32
CA LEU A 182 11.08 5.67 -11.57
C LEU A 182 10.25 6.61 -12.45
N ASP A 183 8.93 6.52 -12.36
CA ASP A 183 8.06 7.60 -12.80
C ASP A 183 8.20 8.76 -11.81
N ALA A 184 8.96 9.78 -12.20
CA ALA A 184 9.25 10.95 -11.36
C ALA A 184 8.00 11.75 -10.97
N PHE A 185 6.85 11.52 -11.60
CA PHE A 185 5.59 12.13 -11.20
C PHE A 185 4.98 11.42 -10.00
N GLU A 186 5.06 10.10 -9.92
CA GLU A 186 4.40 9.33 -8.87
C GLU A 186 5.35 8.87 -7.76
N VAL A 187 6.59 8.50 -8.11
CA VAL A 187 7.55 7.86 -7.20
C VAL A 187 8.77 8.74 -7.00
N ALA A 188 9.02 9.11 -5.74
CA ALA A 188 10.18 9.89 -5.35
C ALA A 188 11.42 9.00 -5.12
N ASP A 189 11.21 7.81 -4.55
CA ASP A 189 12.32 6.89 -4.20
C ASP A 189 11.85 5.43 -4.13
N VAL A 190 12.82 4.51 -4.25
CA VAL A 190 12.67 3.05 -4.09
C VAL A 190 13.77 2.53 -3.17
N PHE A 191 13.39 1.72 -2.19
CA PHE A 191 14.35 1.20 -1.20
C PHE A 191 13.98 -0.19 -0.68
#